data_b07412b91f685e1e4a7a416006317f83
#
_entry.id   b07412b91f685e1e4a7a416006317f83
#
_cell.length_a   1.000
_cell.length_b   1.000
_cell.length_c   1.000
_cell.angle_alpha   90.00
_cell.angle_beta   90.00
_cell.angle_gamma   90.00
#
_symmetry.space_group_name_H-M   'P 1'
#
loop_
_entity.id
_entity.type
_entity.pdbx_description
1 polymer ?
#
loop_
_entity_poly.entity_id
_entity_poly.type
_entity_poly.pdbx_seq_one_letter_code
_entity_poly.pdbx_strand_id
1 'polypeptide(L)'
;ASTSLSLACGLMIGRDLQHRTHPIIAMIGDGALSGGEAYEALNHLSTMSSQCLIIINDNDQSIAENHGGLYSHLQQLRETNGENPNNIFKALGFSYRYVDDGNSLPTVIKALKECKTETTPIVLHIHTTKGYGYNKAITNPESFHNPSGFDIDTGETKKRYTNSYESIVAKQLIDALEQNKAACIVTAATPGGFCLTKDIREKLGAQYIDVGIAEEHATTLLAGIAHNGGTPILPIYSTFLQRAYDQIINDLCINNSNALILVYRASIYGNKDMTHLGFNDITMLSNMPNLMYLAPTTVEELESSIRYGVEHHNHPIAIRIPVGSPIYETSQSNTTGCPVTSCNITQSGNTIAIIGVGNFYHKAVELSHAIHDAIHISPTLVKPLCISSLDTDTLNELTKDHNIVITLEDGELEGGYGQKIASYYGKTSMNVLNYGISKQFYDRYNPEDVLQQNHLDFKHILDDIQNIQH
;
A
#
# COMPACT_ATOMS: atom_id res chain seq x y z
N ALA A 1 -7.43 8.62 -3.40
CA ALA A 1 -8.16 8.94 -4.64
C ALA A 1 -9.67 8.95 -4.38
N SER A 2 -10.47 9.47 -5.32
CA SER A 2 -11.96 9.46 -5.34
C SER A 2 -12.67 10.34 -4.31
N THR A 3 -11.98 10.99 -3.39
CA THR A 3 -12.54 11.74 -2.25
C THR A 3 -12.98 13.18 -2.57
N SER A 4 -12.58 13.76 -3.70
CA SER A 4 -12.80 15.19 -4.00
C SER A 4 -14.29 15.58 -4.08
N LEU A 5 -15.13 14.67 -4.55
CA LEU A 5 -16.57 14.89 -4.67
C LEU A 5 -17.25 14.84 -3.30
N SER A 6 -16.87 13.92 -2.42
CA SER A 6 -17.36 13.87 -1.03
C SER A 6 -16.96 15.10 -0.24
N LEU A 7 -15.70 15.58 -0.41
CA LEU A 7 -15.25 16.84 0.18
C LEU A 7 -16.08 18.02 -0.31
N ALA A 8 -16.41 18.07 -1.59
CA ALA A 8 -17.26 19.11 -2.15
C ALA A 8 -18.66 19.10 -1.54
N CYS A 9 -19.28 17.92 -1.33
CA CYS A 9 -20.55 17.82 -0.60
C CYS A 9 -20.44 18.47 0.78
N GLY A 10 -19.43 18.12 1.56
CA GLY A 10 -19.20 18.69 2.89
C GLY A 10 -18.98 20.20 2.86
N LEU A 11 -18.19 20.70 1.90
CA LEU A 11 -17.93 22.12 1.71
C LEU A 11 -19.21 22.88 1.33
N MET A 12 -20.06 22.32 0.46
CA MET A 12 -21.36 22.90 0.10
C MET A 12 -22.26 23.02 1.31
N ILE A 13 -22.45 21.94 2.06
CA ILE A 13 -23.27 21.93 3.27
C ILE A 13 -22.74 22.95 4.29
N GLY A 14 -21.42 22.93 4.56
CA GLY A 14 -20.80 23.87 5.50
C GLY A 14 -20.93 25.34 5.06
N ARG A 15 -20.84 25.64 3.76
CA ARG A 15 -21.10 26.97 3.18
C ARG A 15 -22.54 27.39 3.39
N ASP A 16 -23.49 26.51 3.07
CA ASP A 16 -24.91 26.81 3.08
C ASP A 16 -25.43 27.01 4.53
N LEU A 17 -24.97 26.19 5.47
CA LEU A 17 -25.25 26.36 6.91
C LEU A 17 -24.73 27.70 7.46
N GLN A 18 -23.67 28.24 6.88
CA GLN A 18 -23.12 29.55 7.26
C GLN A 18 -23.69 30.71 6.43
N HIS A 19 -24.71 30.47 5.58
CA HIS A 19 -25.32 31.46 4.68
C HIS A 19 -24.29 32.18 3.78
N ARG A 20 -23.21 31.46 3.38
CA ARG A 20 -22.19 31.98 2.47
C ARG A 20 -22.53 31.61 1.03
N THR A 21 -21.91 32.30 0.06
CA THR A 21 -22.24 32.15 -1.39
C THR A 21 -21.03 31.90 -2.28
N HIS A 22 -19.85 31.62 -1.69
CA HIS A 22 -18.68 31.34 -2.52
C HIS A 22 -18.85 30.05 -3.32
N PRO A 23 -18.30 29.97 -4.54
CA PRO A 23 -18.41 28.78 -5.37
C PRO A 23 -17.63 27.61 -4.78
N ILE A 24 -18.15 26.39 -4.94
CA ILE A 24 -17.46 25.14 -4.66
C ILE A 24 -17.13 24.47 -5.99
N ILE A 25 -15.86 24.11 -6.16
CA ILE A 25 -15.35 23.44 -7.37
C ILE A 25 -14.63 22.19 -6.93
N ALA A 26 -15.06 21.03 -7.45
CA ALA A 26 -14.39 19.75 -7.30
C ALA A 26 -13.73 19.37 -8.63
N MET A 27 -12.49 18.89 -8.60
CA MET A 27 -11.84 18.30 -9.75
C MET A 27 -11.55 16.83 -9.47
N ILE A 28 -11.84 15.97 -10.42
CA ILE A 28 -11.58 14.54 -10.36
C ILE A 28 -11.04 14.06 -11.71
N GLY A 29 -9.99 13.21 -11.68
CA GLY A 29 -9.52 12.53 -12.89
C GLY A 29 -10.39 11.33 -13.21
N ASP A 30 -10.39 10.92 -14.48
CA ASP A 30 -11.10 9.74 -14.98
C ASP A 30 -10.73 8.46 -14.21
N GLY A 31 -9.44 8.23 -13.91
CA GLY A 31 -9.00 7.11 -13.07
C GLY A 31 -9.62 7.14 -11.67
N ALA A 32 -9.63 8.30 -11.00
CA ALA A 32 -10.21 8.43 -9.66
C ALA A 32 -11.74 8.37 -9.68
N LEU A 33 -12.39 8.65 -10.79
CA LEU A 33 -13.85 8.59 -10.95
C LEU A 33 -14.37 7.14 -10.86
N SER A 34 -13.52 6.13 -11.11
CA SER A 34 -13.92 4.72 -11.00
C SER A 34 -14.03 4.20 -9.56
N GLY A 35 -13.51 4.93 -8.57
CA GLY A 35 -13.58 4.50 -7.16
C GLY A 35 -15.01 4.61 -6.59
N GLY A 36 -15.40 3.68 -5.71
CA GLY A 36 -16.73 3.58 -5.12
C GLY A 36 -17.19 4.89 -4.48
N GLU A 37 -16.34 5.55 -3.69
CA GLU A 37 -16.65 6.81 -3.02
C GLU A 37 -17.05 7.94 -4.01
N ALA A 38 -16.50 7.94 -5.23
CA ALA A 38 -16.92 8.90 -6.26
C ALA A 38 -18.37 8.67 -6.71
N TYR A 39 -18.81 7.41 -6.83
CA TYR A 39 -20.20 7.06 -7.14
C TYR A 39 -21.15 7.41 -5.99
N GLU A 40 -20.76 7.14 -4.75
CA GLU A 40 -21.51 7.52 -3.56
C GLU A 40 -21.70 9.04 -3.48
N ALA A 41 -20.64 9.79 -3.76
CA ALA A 41 -20.69 11.24 -3.79
C ALA A 41 -21.53 11.79 -4.95
N LEU A 42 -21.43 11.22 -6.16
CA LEU A 42 -22.29 11.60 -7.29
C LEU A 42 -23.76 11.35 -6.97
N ASN A 43 -24.09 10.21 -6.37
CA ASN A 43 -25.46 9.92 -5.92
C ASN A 43 -25.97 10.96 -4.94
N HIS A 44 -25.15 11.41 -3.97
CA HIS A 44 -25.55 12.45 -3.02
C HIS A 44 -25.65 13.84 -3.67
N LEU A 45 -24.61 14.24 -4.45
CA LEU A 45 -24.59 15.54 -5.14
C LEU A 45 -25.79 15.74 -6.07
N SER A 46 -26.30 14.68 -6.70
CA SER A 46 -27.43 14.74 -7.60
C SER A 46 -28.73 15.23 -6.94
N THR A 47 -28.84 15.12 -5.62
CA THR A 47 -29.99 15.55 -4.83
C THR A 47 -29.81 16.92 -4.19
N MET A 48 -28.63 17.53 -4.31
CA MET A 48 -28.34 18.85 -3.74
C MET A 48 -28.82 19.98 -4.65
N SER A 49 -29.37 21.05 -4.05
CA SER A 49 -29.95 22.17 -4.78
C SER A 49 -29.04 23.41 -4.89
N SER A 50 -27.88 23.39 -4.25
CA SER A 50 -26.93 24.50 -4.28
C SER A 50 -25.79 24.27 -5.28
N GLN A 51 -25.18 25.33 -5.75
CA GLN A 51 -24.16 25.29 -6.80
C GLN A 51 -22.91 24.53 -6.42
N CYS A 52 -22.50 23.62 -7.30
CA CYS A 52 -21.18 22.98 -7.32
C CYS A 52 -20.74 22.74 -8.77
N LEU A 53 -19.50 23.07 -9.09
CA LEU A 53 -18.89 22.72 -10.37
C LEU A 53 -18.03 21.47 -10.18
N ILE A 54 -18.42 20.39 -10.86
CA ILE A 54 -17.65 19.13 -10.92
C ILE A 54 -16.88 19.11 -12.22
N ILE A 55 -15.55 19.16 -12.15
CA ILE A 55 -14.67 19.09 -13.34
C ILE A 55 -14.14 17.66 -13.41
N ILE A 56 -14.49 16.95 -14.48
CA ILE A 56 -13.91 15.65 -14.82
C ILE A 56 -12.77 15.90 -15.81
N ASN A 57 -11.54 15.65 -15.38
CA ASN A 57 -10.38 15.68 -16.26
C ASN A 57 -10.16 14.29 -16.83
N ASP A 58 -10.67 14.08 -18.04
CA ASP A 58 -10.58 12.82 -18.78
C ASP A 58 -9.41 12.85 -19.75
N ASN A 59 -8.42 12.02 -19.51
CA ASN A 59 -7.26 11.86 -20.39
C ASN A 59 -7.06 10.42 -20.85
N ASP A 60 -8.06 9.58 -20.66
CA ASP A 60 -8.11 8.16 -21.02
C ASP A 60 -7.03 7.29 -20.39
N GLN A 61 -6.45 7.76 -19.26
CA GLN A 61 -5.36 7.08 -18.57
C GLN A 61 -5.48 7.24 -17.06
N SER A 62 -5.35 6.12 -16.34
CA SER A 62 -5.04 6.11 -14.91
C SER A 62 -3.52 6.20 -14.70
N ILE A 63 -2.93 5.34 -13.89
CA ILE A 63 -1.47 5.13 -13.86
C ILE A 63 -1.07 4.37 -15.12
N ALA A 64 -1.67 3.19 -15.33
CA ALA A 64 -1.63 2.40 -16.55
C ALA A 64 -2.91 2.65 -17.38
N GLU A 65 -3.21 1.76 -18.32
CA GLU A 65 -4.44 1.78 -19.10
C GLU A 65 -5.70 1.64 -18.22
N ASN A 66 -6.76 2.28 -18.59
CA ASN A 66 -8.04 2.21 -17.92
C ASN A 66 -8.82 0.92 -18.30
N HIS A 67 -9.48 0.31 -17.34
CA HIS A 67 -10.29 -0.89 -17.51
C HIS A 67 -11.71 -0.70 -16.95
N GLY A 68 -12.73 -1.18 -17.66
CA GLY A 68 -14.11 -1.20 -17.20
C GLY A 68 -15.09 -0.36 -18.01
N GLY A 69 -16.39 -0.56 -17.73
CA GLY A 69 -17.49 0.04 -18.49
C GLY A 69 -17.58 1.56 -18.40
N LEU A 70 -17.11 2.16 -17.30
CA LEU A 70 -17.07 3.61 -17.15
C LEU A 70 -16.21 4.25 -18.26
N TYR A 71 -15.05 3.70 -18.52
CA TYR A 71 -14.11 4.27 -19.50
C TYR A 71 -14.61 4.11 -20.93
N SER A 72 -15.25 2.98 -21.26
CA SER A 72 -15.95 2.81 -22.54
C SER A 72 -17.07 3.84 -22.68
N HIS A 73 -17.75 4.17 -21.59
CA HIS A 73 -18.78 5.21 -21.57
C HIS A 73 -18.19 6.61 -21.76
N LEU A 74 -17.10 6.97 -21.05
CA LEU A 74 -16.41 8.24 -21.24
C LEU A 74 -15.88 8.38 -22.66
N GLN A 75 -15.35 7.31 -23.27
CA GLN A 75 -14.95 7.28 -24.67
C GLN A 75 -16.13 7.62 -25.60
N GLN A 76 -17.30 7.02 -25.42
CA GLN A 76 -18.49 7.33 -26.20
C GLN A 76 -18.92 8.80 -26.03
N LEU A 77 -18.77 9.37 -24.83
CA LEU A 77 -19.02 10.79 -24.61
C LEU A 77 -18.02 11.68 -25.37
N ARG A 78 -16.74 11.31 -25.42
CA ARG A 78 -15.72 12.01 -26.24
C ARG A 78 -16.04 11.94 -27.73
N GLU A 79 -16.30 10.75 -28.25
CA GLU A 79 -16.59 10.51 -29.67
C GLU A 79 -17.84 11.23 -30.17
N THR A 80 -18.79 11.54 -29.30
CA THR A 80 -20.04 12.24 -29.61
C THR A 80 -20.04 13.69 -29.15
N ASN A 81 -18.90 14.28 -28.81
CA ASN A 81 -18.83 15.64 -28.23
C ASN A 81 -19.81 15.87 -27.07
N GLY A 82 -20.01 14.85 -26.22
CA GLY A 82 -20.91 14.92 -25.07
C GLY A 82 -22.39 14.71 -25.39
N GLU A 83 -22.76 14.48 -26.66
CA GLU A 83 -24.16 14.37 -27.09
C GLU A 83 -24.72 12.93 -27.05
N ASN A 84 -23.98 11.95 -26.48
CA ASN A 84 -24.49 10.60 -26.34
C ASN A 84 -25.79 10.61 -25.47
N PRO A 85 -26.91 10.05 -25.98
CA PRO A 85 -28.16 9.99 -25.23
C PRO A 85 -28.04 9.17 -23.93
N ASN A 86 -27.16 8.18 -23.90
CA ASN A 86 -26.86 7.39 -22.71
C ASN A 86 -25.74 8.09 -21.92
N ASN A 87 -26.04 9.15 -21.19
CA ASN A 87 -25.08 9.89 -20.40
C ASN A 87 -25.37 9.68 -18.91
N ILE A 88 -24.48 8.99 -18.19
CA ILE A 88 -24.64 8.66 -16.77
C ILE A 88 -24.85 9.91 -15.91
N PHE A 89 -24.18 11.03 -16.21
CA PHE A 89 -24.31 12.26 -15.44
C PHE A 89 -25.68 12.89 -15.63
N LYS A 90 -26.17 12.94 -16.87
CA LYS A 90 -27.52 13.39 -17.18
C LYS A 90 -28.59 12.46 -16.58
N ALA A 91 -28.34 11.13 -16.58
CA ALA A 91 -29.24 10.14 -15.98
C ALA A 91 -29.33 10.30 -14.45
N LEU A 92 -28.28 10.76 -13.78
CA LEU A 92 -28.29 11.12 -12.36
C LEU A 92 -28.92 12.49 -12.09
N GLY A 93 -29.26 13.28 -13.11
CA GLY A 93 -29.91 14.58 -12.97
C GLY A 93 -28.98 15.79 -13.04
N PHE A 94 -27.69 15.62 -13.33
CA PHE A 94 -26.76 16.74 -13.46
C PHE A 94 -26.98 17.50 -14.78
N SER A 95 -26.82 18.83 -14.74
CA SER A 95 -26.43 19.58 -15.93
C SER A 95 -25.05 19.11 -16.40
N TYR A 96 -24.86 18.98 -17.71
CA TYR A 96 -23.63 18.42 -18.26
C TYR A 96 -23.11 19.24 -19.43
N ARG A 97 -21.82 19.52 -19.44
CA ARG A 97 -21.09 20.16 -20.54
C ARG A 97 -19.84 19.37 -20.88
N TYR A 98 -19.49 19.33 -22.16
CA TYR A 98 -18.30 18.69 -22.67
C TYR A 98 -17.36 19.71 -23.31
N VAL A 99 -16.05 19.51 -23.15
CA VAL A 99 -14.97 20.29 -23.77
C VAL A 99 -13.97 19.33 -24.38
N ASP A 100 -13.88 19.31 -25.71
CA ASP A 100 -12.97 18.41 -26.44
C ASP A 100 -11.51 18.87 -26.38
N ASP A 101 -11.24 20.18 -26.55
CA ASP A 101 -9.89 20.74 -26.47
C ASP A 101 -9.59 21.29 -25.05
N GLY A 102 -9.39 20.38 -24.12
CA GLY A 102 -9.10 20.71 -22.72
C GLY A 102 -7.67 21.19 -22.46
N ASN A 103 -6.78 21.07 -23.44
CA ASN A 103 -5.44 21.65 -23.36
C ASN A 103 -5.39 23.09 -23.86
N SER A 104 -6.49 23.61 -24.43
CA SER A 104 -6.65 25.01 -24.84
C SER A 104 -7.17 25.87 -23.71
N LEU A 105 -6.31 26.70 -23.13
CA LEU A 105 -6.70 27.61 -22.07
C LEU A 105 -7.89 28.53 -22.42
N PRO A 106 -7.97 29.15 -23.63
CA PRO A 106 -9.13 29.95 -24.02
C PRO A 106 -10.44 29.15 -24.02
N THR A 107 -10.42 27.90 -24.49
CA THR A 107 -11.60 27.02 -24.54
C THR A 107 -12.09 26.66 -23.15
N VAL A 108 -11.18 26.30 -22.27
CA VAL A 108 -11.50 25.97 -20.86
C VAL A 108 -12.04 27.20 -20.11
N ILE A 109 -11.43 28.38 -20.28
CA ILE A 109 -11.91 29.62 -19.66
C ILE A 109 -13.35 29.96 -20.13
N LYS A 110 -13.67 29.78 -21.43
CA LYS A 110 -15.01 29.98 -21.94
C LYS A 110 -16.00 29.03 -21.25
N ALA A 111 -15.71 27.74 -21.18
CA ALA A 111 -16.58 26.74 -20.56
C ALA A 111 -16.79 27.04 -19.05
N LEU A 112 -15.74 27.41 -18.31
CA LEU A 112 -15.83 27.79 -16.91
C LEU A 112 -16.73 29.03 -16.68
N LYS A 113 -16.65 30.03 -17.55
CA LYS A 113 -17.52 31.21 -17.49
C LYS A 113 -18.99 30.84 -17.72
N GLU A 114 -19.26 29.92 -18.62
CA GLU A 114 -20.62 29.43 -18.89
C GLU A 114 -21.16 28.63 -17.69
N CYS A 115 -20.35 27.76 -17.07
CA CYS A 115 -20.74 26.99 -15.89
C CYS A 115 -21.00 27.88 -14.65
N LYS A 116 -20.43 29.09 -14.60
CA LYS A 116 -20.59 30.01 -13.44
C LYS A 116 -22.04 30.46 -13.24
N THR A 117 -22.87 30.43 -14.27
CA THR A 117 -24.29 30.85 -14.21
C THR A 117 -25.23 29.75 -13.72
N GLU A 118 -24.76 28.54 -13.58
CA GLU A 118 -25.56 27.42 -13.05
C GLU A 118 -25.82 27.59 -11.56
N THR A 119 -26.99 27.20 -11.12
CA THR A 119 -27.43 27.33 -9.71
C THR A 119 -27.46 26.00 -8.97
N THR A 120 -27.39 24.89 -9.70
CA THR A 120 -27.37 23.50 -9.21
C THR A 120 -26.04 22.83 -9.56
N PRO A 121 -25.75 21.65 -9.05
CA PRO A 121 -24.54 20.92 -9.41
C PRO A 121 -24.46 20.66 -10.91
N ILE A 122 -23.31 20.98 -11.52
CA ILE A 122 -23.03 20.77 -12.94
C ILE A 122 -21.74 19.99 -13.14
N VAL A 123 -21.73 19.08 -14.11
CA VAL A 123 -20.55 18.35 -14.57
C VAL A 123 -19.97 19.01 -15.81
N LEU A 124 -18.72 19.44 -15.71
CA LEU A 124 -17.88 19.89 -16.83
C LEU A 124 -16.87 18.78 -17.15
N HIS A 125 -17.11 18.04 -18.20
CA HIS A 125 -16.25 16.98 -18.69
C HIS A 125 -15.23 17.57 -19.68
N ILE A 126 -13.96 17.55 -19.32
CA ILE A 126 -12.86 18.12 -20.10
C ILE A 126 -11.98 16.99 -20.59
N HIS A 127 -11.85 16.85 -21.91
CA HIS A 127 -10.91 15.93 -22.55
C HIS A 127 -9.53 16.58 -22.66
N THR A 128 -8.51 15.92 -22.10
CA THR A 128 -7.12 16.39 -22.14
C THR A 128 -6.19 15.27 -22.63
N THR A 129 -4.98 15.65 -23.05
CA THR A 129 -3.94 14.69 -23.43
C THR A 129 -2.96 14.52 -22.27
N LYS A 130 -2.82 13.31 -21.74
CA LYS A 130 -1.82 12.99 -20.70
C LYS A 130 -0.41 13.17 -21.27
N GLY A 131 0.44 13.90 -20.54
CA GLY A 131 1.80 14.22 -21.01
C GLY A 131 1.87 15.36 -22.01
N TYR A 132 0.79 16.14 -22.20
CA TYR A 132 0.75 17.28 -23.12
C TYR A 132 1.95 18.20 -22.94
N GLY A 133 2.58 18.59 -24.08
CA GLY A 133 3.79 19.41 -24.12
C GLY A 133 5.11 18.62 -24.11
N TYR A 134 5.07 17.29 -23.90
CA TYR A 134 6.26 16.44 -23.96
C TYR A 134 5.96 15.12 -24.71
N ASN A 135 6.42 15.01 -25.96
CA ASN A 135 6.07 13.90 -26.84
C ASN A 135 6.37 12.51 -26.25
N LYS A 136 7.47 12.36 -25.50
CA LYS A 136 7.83 11.07 -24.88
C LYS A 136 6.86 10.66 -23.80
N ALA A 137 6.28 11.62 -23.06
CA ALA A 137 5.24 11.34 -22.09
C ALA A 137 3.89 11.03 -22.77
N ILE A 138 3.59 11.64 -23.92
CA ILE A 138 2.39 11.33 -24.71
C ILE A 138 2.45 9.90 -25.25
N THR A 139 3.62 9.46 -25.74
CA THR A 139 3.81 8.14 -26.33
C THR A 139 3.96 7.02 -25.31
N ASN A 140 4.34 7.34 -24.06
CA ASN A 140 4.51 6.37 -22.96
C ASN A 140 3.98 6.92 -21.63
N PRO A 141 2.67 7.17 -21.52
CA PRO A 141 2.07 7.88 -20.39
C PRO A 141 2.20 7.15 -19.04
N GLU A 142 2.29 5.83 -19.03
CA GLU A 142 2.49 5.03 -17.82
C GLU A 142 3.86 5.33 -17.20
N SER A 143 4.93 5.30 -17.99
CA SER A 143 6.29 5.57 -17.51
C SER A 143 6.49 6.98 -16.99
N PHE A 144 5.70 7.94 -17.47
CA PHE A 144 5.77 9.35 -17.08
C PHE A 144 4.69 9.78 -16.08
N HIS A 145 3.91 8.84 -15.53
CA HIS A 145 2.92 9.18 -14.51
C HIS A 145 3.54 9.72 -13.21
N ASN A 146 4.58 9.03 -12.73
CA ASN A 146 5.40 9.45 -11.57
C ASN A 146 6.86 9.04 -11.80
N PRO A 147 7.56 9.68 -12.78
CA PRO A 147 8.90 9.26 -13.14
C PRO A 147 9.90 9.65 -12.04
N SER A 148 10.88 8.78 -11.82
CA SER A 148 12.13 9.20 -11.17
C SER A 148 12.86 10.21 -12.06
N GLY A 149 13.90 10.88 -11.53
CA GLY A 149 14.68 11.81 -12.35
C GLY A 149 15.12 11.18 -13.68
N PHE A 150 14.83 11.85 -14.80
CA PHE A 150 15.13 11.38 -16.14
C PHE A 150 15.84 12.47 -16.96
N ASP A 151 16.48 12.06 -18.05
CA ASP A 151 17.06 12.98 -19.03
C ASP A 151 15.96 13.51 -19.96
N ILE A 152 15.84 14.83 -20.08
CA ILE A 152 14.73 15.46 -20.83
C ILE A 152 14.82 15.23 -22.33
N ASP A 153 16.05 15.08 -22.88
CA ASP A 153 16.27 14.91 -24.30
C ASP A 153 16.03 13.45 -24.73
N THR A 154 16.45 12.48 -23.91
CA THR A 154 16.29 11.06 -24.21
C THR A 154 15.01 10.44 -23.58
N GLY A 155 14.50 11.00 -22.49
CA GLY A 155 13.42 10.44 -21.69
C GLY A 155 13.84 9.24 -20.83
N GLU A 156 15.14 8.90 -20.82
CA GLU A 156 15.65 7.77 -20.06
C GLU A 156 15.76 8.09 -18.58
N THR A 157 15.35 7.17 -17.73
CA THR A 157 15.48 7.30 -16.28
C THR A 157 16.92 7.13 -15.84
N LYS A 158 17.37 7.98 -14.91
CA LYS A 158 18.75 7.97 -14.40
C LYS A 158 19.10 6.74 -13.56
N LYS A 159 18.12 5.99 -13.09
CA LYS A 159 18.29 4.77 -12.28
C LYS A 159 17.44 3.64 -12.84
N ARG A 160 18.07 2.56 -13.29
CA ARG A 160 17.43 1.26 -13.52
C ARG A 160 17.82 0.33 -12.38
N TYR A 161 16.88 -0.06 -11.55
CA TYR A 161 17.09 -1.13 -10.60
C TYR A 161 16.82 -2.46 -11.34
N THR A 162 17.89 -3.16 -11.71
CA THR A 162 17.79 -4.48 -12.37
C THR A 162 17.62 -5.62 -11.38
N ASN A 163 17.89 -5.37 -10.08
CA ASN A 163 17.71 -6.34 -9.00
C ASN A 163 17.04 -5.61 -7.83
N SER A 164 15.77 -5.90 -7.62
CA SER A 164 14.95 -5.37 -6.52
C SER A 164 13.99 -6.44 -6.02
N TYR A 165 13.48 -6.29 -4.81
CA TYR A 165 12.48 -7.21 -4.28
C TYR A 165 11.25 -7.29 -5.19
N GLU A 166 10.81 -6.17 -5.78
CA GLU A 166 9.69 -6.13 -6.71
C GLU A 166 9.96 -7.01 -7.95
N SER A 167 11.19 -7.00 -8.50
CA SER A 167 11.55 -7.83 -9.66
C SER A 167 11.64 -9.32 -9.30
N ILE A 168 12.11 -9.65 -8.10
CA ILE A 168 12.16 -11.00 -7.57
C ILE A 168 10.74 -11.54 -7.40
N VAL A 169 9.86 -10.78 -6.75
CA VAL A 169 8.46 -11.16 -6.55
C VAL A 169 7.74 -11.32 -7.89
N ALA A 170 7.89 -10.37 -8.81
CA ALA A 170 7.26 -10.47 -10.14
C ALA A 170 7.62 -11.78 -10.85
N LYS A 171 8.90 -12.19 -10.78
CA LYS A 171 9.34 -13.48 -11.34
C LYS A 171 8.66 -14.67 -10.64
N GLN A 172 8.64 -14.70 -9.31
CA GLN A 172 7.97 -15.75 -8.53
C GLN A 172 6.48 -15.85 -8.85
N LEU A 173 5.81 -14.72 -9.03
CA LEU A 173 4.40 -14.70 -9.41
C LEU A 173 4.17 -15.26 -10.82
N ILE A 174 4.99 -14.87 -11.79
CA ILE A 174 4.90 -15.40 -13.16
C ILE A 174 5.09 -16.92 -13.15
N ASP A 175 6.11 -17.41 -12.46
CA ASP A 175 6.39 -18.85 -12.34
C ASP A 175 5.21 -19.59 -11.68
N ALA A 176 4.61 -19.01 -10.62
CA ALA A 176 3.45 -19.58 -9.94
C ALA A 176 2.20 -19.63 -10.86
N LEU A 177 1.94 -18.58 -11.65
CA LEU A 177 0.82 -18.54 -12.58
C LEU A 177 1.01 -19.48 -13.79
N GLU A 178 2.24 -19.70 -14.21
CA GLU A 178 2.53 -20.69 -15.25
C GLU A 178 2.23 -22.11 -14.78
N GLN A 179 2.49 -22.42 -13.51
CA GLN A 179 2.27 -23.74 -12.89
C GLN A 179 0.82 -23.95 -12.43
N ASN A 180 0.14 -22.89 -11.96
CA ASN A 180 -1.25 -22.94 -11.48
C ASN A 180 -2.17 -22.09 -12.35
N LYS A 181 -2.96 -22.73 -13.22
CA LYS A 181 -3.91 -22.02 -14.11
C LYS A 181 -5.14 -21.46 -13.39
N ALA A 182 -5.38 -21.85 -12.14
CA ALA A 182 -6.41 -21.26 -11.29
C ALA A 182 -5.89 -20.05 -10.47
N ALA A 183 -4.59 -19.75 -10.54
CA ALA A 183 -4.02 -18.56 -9.91
C ALA A 183 -4.21 -17.33 -10.80
N CYS A 184 -4.44 -16.18 -10.17
CA CYS A 184 -4.50 -14.89 -10.86
C CYS A 184 -3.96 -13.76 -9.99
N ILE A 185 -3.47 -12.71 -10.64
CA ILE A 185 -3.08 -11.45 -10.02
C ILE A 185 -4.23 -10.45 -10.18
N VAL A 186 -4.66 -9.85 -9.08
CA VAL A 186 -5.61 -8.74 -9.06
C VAL A 186 -4.86 -7.48 -8.66
N THR A 187 -4.97 -6.40 -9.44
CA THR A 187 -4.35 -5.09 -9.13
C THR A 187 -5.40 -3.99 -9.07
N ALA A 188 -5.08 -2.95 -8.30
CA ALA A 188 -5.87 -1.72 -8.25
C ALA A 188 -5.06 -0.56 -8.87
N ALA A 189 -5.00 -0.51 -10.21
CA ALA A 189 -4.39 0.53 -11.04
C ALA A 189 -2.88 0.78 -10.85
N THR A 190 -2.12 -0.11 -10.20
CA THR A 190 -0.70 0.13 -9.88
C THR A 190 0.28 -0.96 -10.37
N PRO A 191 0.09 -1.56 -11.57
CA PRO A 191 0.91 -2.70 -12.02
C PRO A 191 2.40 -2.36 -12.15
N GLY A 192 2.74 -1.16 -12.59
CA GLY A 192 4.13 -0.73 -12.78
C GLY A 192 4.94 -0.73 -11.48
N GLY A 193 4.30 -0.50 -10.34
CA GLY A 193 4.93 -0.54 -9.03
C GLY A 193 5.36 -1.93 -8.58
N PHE A 194 4.89 -2.98 -9.25
CA PHE A 194 5.15 -4.38 -8.97
C PHE A 194 5.92 -5.07 -10.10
N CYS A 195 6.57 -4.30 -10.96
CA CYS A 195 7.27 -4.79 -12.15
C CYS A 195 6.39 -5.58 -13.14
N LEU A 196 5.07 -5.44 -13.09
CA LEU A 196 4.14 -6.03 -14.05
C LEU A 196 4.03 -5.12 -15.28
N THR A 197 5.05 -5.18 -16.15
CA THR A 197 5.11 -4.39 -17.38
C THR A 197 3.96 -4.76 -18.32
N LYS A 198 3.69 -3.91 -19.32
CA LYS A 198 2.63 -4.15 -20.31
C LYS A 198 2.78 -5.51 -21.00
N ASP A 199 3.99 -5.86 -21.44
CA ASP A 199 4.27 -7.15 -22.10
C ASP A 199 3.98 -8.34 -21.18
N ILE A 200 4.28 -8.21 -19.86
CA ILE A 200 3.96 -9.23 -18.86
C ILE A 200 2.45 -9.35 -18.71
N ARG A 201 1.73 -8.24 -18.58
CA ARG A 201 0.27 -8.23 -18.44
C ARG A 201 -0.43 -8.88 -19.65
N GLU A 202 0.01 -8.54 -20.86
CA GLU A 202 -0.48 -9.15 -22.10
C GLU A 202 -0.21 -10.68 -22.14
N LYS A 203 0.98 -11.11 -21.73
CA LYS A 203 1.32 -12.55 -21.65
C LYS A 203 0.47 -13.31 -20.64
N LEU A 204 0.17 -12.72 -19.49
CA LEU A 204 -0.66 -13.32 -18.44
C LEU A 204 -2.14 -13.43 -18.87
N GLY A 205 -2.62 -12.55 -19.72
CA GLY A 205 -3.98 -12.58 -20.27
C GLY A 205 -5.04 -12.63 -19.16
N ALA A 206 -5.90 -13.66 -19.15
CA ALA A 206 -7.00 -13.80 -18.19
C ALA A 206 -6.54 -14.02 -16.72
N GLN A 207 -5.27 -14.33 -16.49
CA GLN A 207 -4.71 -14.45 -15.15
C GLN A 207 -4.26 -13.08 -14.55
N TYR A 208 -4.37 -12.00 -15.32
CA TYR A 208 -4.16 -10.63 -14.85
C TYR A 208 -5.46 -9.86 -14.89
N ILE A 209 -5.84 -9.27 -13.76
CA ILE A 209 -7.09 -8.52 -13.58
C ILE A 209 -6.76 -7.16 -12.97
N ASP A 210 -6.99 -6.08 -13.70
CA ASP A 210 -6.92 -4.73 -13.15
C ASP A 210 -8.34 -4.17 -12.97
N VAL A 211 -8.66 -3.75 -11.75
CA VAL A 211 -9.98 -3.25 -11.39
C VAL A 211 -10.06 -1.71 -11.36
N GLY A 212 -8.99 -1.02 -11.76
CA GLY A 212 -8.89 0.43 -11.61
C GLY A 212 -8.59 0.82 -10.16
N ILE A 213 -8.79 2.11 -9.81
CA ILE A 213 -8.57 2.60 -8.43
C ILE A 213 -9.76 2.18 -7.55
N ALA A 214 -9.79 0.89 -7.18
CA ALA A 214 -10.90 0.25 -6.48
C ALA A 214 -10.39 -0.86 -5.54
N GLU A 215 -9.63 -0.48 -4.52
CA GLU A 215 -8.97 -1.40 -3.59
C GLU A 215 -9.97 -2.25 -2.81
N GLU A 216 -11.11 -1.66 -2.44
CA GLU A 216 -12.20 -2.33 -1.74
C GLU A 216 -12.78 -3.45 -2.62
N HIS A 217 -13.09 -3.13 -3.89
CA HIS A 217 -13.57 -4.10 -4.86
C HIS A 217 -12.53 -5.19 -5.14
N ALA A 218 -11.23 -4.81 -5.29
CA ALA A 218 -10.16 -5.78 -5.47
C ALA A 218 -10.15 -6.82 -4.35
N THR A 219 -10.27 -6.37 -3.10
CA THR A 219 -10.22 -7.25 -1.92
C THR A 219 -11.43 -8.19 -1.86
N THR A 220 -12.65 -7.69 -2.04
CA THR A 220 -13.85 -8.54 -2.08
C THR A 220 -13.81 -9.52 -3.27
N LEU A 221 -13.27 -9.10 -4.40
CA LEU A 221 -13.07 -9.97 -5.58
C LEU A 221 -12.18 -11.17 -5.26
N LEU A 222 -11.12 -10.98 -4.44
CA LEU A 222 -10.28 -12.11 -3.98
C LEU A 222 -11.12 -13.16 -3.26
N ALA A 223 -12.02 -12.75 -2.38
CA ALA A 223 -12.91 -13.68 -1.65
C ALA A 223 -13.75 -14.51 -2.62
N GLY A 224 -14.36 -13.86 -3.62
CA GLY A 224 -15.15 -14.54 -4.64
C GLY A 224 -14.35 -15.55 -5.46
N ILE A 225 -13.15 -15.17 -5.89
CA ILE A 225 -12.25 -16.05 -6.64
C ILE A 225 -11.82 -17.25 -5.77
N ALA A 226 -11.40 -17.00 -4.53
CA ALA A 226 -10.97 -18.03 -3.60
C ALA A 226 -12.11 -19.00 -3.27
N HIS A 227 -13.33 -18.49 -3.03
CA HIS A 227 -14.49 -19.31 -2.73
C HIS A 227 -14.86 -20.27 -3.88
N ASN A 228 -14.55 -19.89 -5.11
CA ASN A 228 -14.75 -20.74 -6.29
C ASN A 228 -13.52 -21.60 -6.67
N GLY A 229 -12.55 -21.73 -5.77
CA GLY A 229 -11.38 -22.61 -5.92
C GLY A 229 -10.20 -21.98 -6.68
N GLY A 230 -10.21 -20.68 -6.93
CA GLY A 230 -9.07 -19.96 -7.48
C GLY A 230 -8.04 -19.58 -6.41
N THR A 231 -6.85 -19.19 -6.86
CA THR A 231 -5.75 -18.69 -6.01
C THR A 231 -5.48 -17.23 -6.35
N PRO A 232 -6.22 -16.28 -5.75
CA PRO A 232 -6.04 -14.87 -6.05
C PRO A 232 -4.87 -14.26 -5.26
N ILE A 233 -4.12 -13.38 -5.94
CA ILE A 233 -2.95 -12.69 -5.40
C ILE A 233 -3.14 -11.18 -5.61
N LEU A 234 -3.06 -10.39 -4.55
CA LEU A 234 -3.18 -8.93 -4.57
C LEU A 234 -1.85 -8.28 -4.18
N PRO A 235 -1.02 -7.85 -5.13
CA PRO A 235 0.06 -6.91 -4.85
C PRO A 235 -0.51 -5.52 -4.63
N ILE A 236 -0.19 -4.89 -3.50
CA ILE A 236 -0.75 -3.59 -3.13
C ILE A 236 0.23 -2.81 -2.25
N TYR A 237 0.24 -1.48 -2.34
CA TYR A 237 1.00 -0.66 -1.42
C TYR A 237 0.35 -0.64 -0.03
N SER A 238 1.18 -0.71 1.00
CA SER A 238 0.77 -0.67 2.41
C SER A 238 -0.27 0.42 2.69
N THR A 239 -0.01 1.64 2.23
CA THR A 239 -0.91 2.79 2.42
C THR A 239 -2.26 2.63 1.71
N PHE A 240 -2.31 1.97 0.54
CA PHE A 240 -3.57 1.79 -0.20
C PHE A 240 -4.44 0.70 0.40
N LEU A 241 -3.83 -0.26 1.09
CA LEU A 241 -4.54 -1.32 1.78
C LEU A 241 -5.45 -0.80 2.90
N GLN A 242 -5.18 0.40 3.44
CA GLN A 242 -6.02 1.06 4.44
C GLN A 242 -7.48 1.24 3.96
N ARG A 243 -7.69 1.44 2.67
CA ARG A 243 -9.05 1.58 2.08
C ARG A 243 -9.86 0.30 2.12
N ALA A 244 -9.20 -0.85 2.18
CA ALA A 244 -9.82 -2.17 2.14
C ALA A 244 -9.86 -2.86 3.52
N TYR A 245 -9.69 -2.12 4.61
CA TYR A 245 -9.62 -2.67 5.96
C TYR A 245 -10.86 -3.50 6.32
N ASP A 246 -12.05 -2.96 6.03
CA ASP A 246 -13.33 -3.65 6.28
C ASP A 246 -13.44 -4.93 5.45
N GLN A 247 -13.13 -4.87 4.15
CA GLN A 247 -13.22 -6.00 3.23
C GLN A 247 -12.22 -7.13 3.59
N ILE A 248 -11.03 -6.78 4.11
CA ILE A 248 -10.09 -7.79 4.60
C ILE A 248 -10.71 -8.54 5.78
N ILE A 249 -11.30 -7.83 6.75
CA ILE A 249 -11.91 -8.46 7.93
C ILE A 249 -13.15 -9.27 7.52
N ASN A 250 -14.10 -8.65 6.83
CA ASN A 250 -15.41 -9.24 6.59
C ASN A 250 -15.38 -10.29 5.47
N ASP A 251 -14.70 -10.01 4.35
CA ASP A 251 -14.76 -10.88 3.19
C ASP A 251 -13.66 -11.95 3.20
N LEU A 252 -12.46 -11.63 3.71
CA LEU A 252 -11.36 -12.58 3.75
C LEU A 252 -11.24 -13.30 5.09
N CYS A 253 -11.14 -12.56 6.22
CA CYS A 253 -10.80 -13.16 7.50
C CYS A 253 -11.95 -13.95 8.13
N ILE A 254 -13.18 -13.40 8.13
CA ILE A 254 -14.37 -14.12 8.67
C ILE A 254 -14.62 -15.40 7.89
N ASN A 255 -14.44 -15.37 6.57
CA ASN A 255 -14.71 -16.50 5.69
C ASN A 255 -13.51 -17.44 5.54
N ASN A 256 -12.37 -17.15 6.15
CA ASN A 256 -11.09 -17.87 5.95
C ASN A 256 -10.78 -18.04 4.45
N SER A 257 -11.00 -16.98 3.67
CA SER A 257 -10.81 -16.98 2.23
C SER A 257 -9.33 -17.13 1.89
N ASN A 258 -9.02 -18.07 1.02
CA ASN A 258 -7.69 -18.36 0.55
C ASN A 258 -7.18 -17.29 -0.41
N ALA A 259 -6.66 -16.21 0.13
CA ALA A 259 -6.13 -15.09 -0.64
C ALA A 259 -4.72 -14.72 -0.18
N LEU A 260 -3.86 -14.37 -1.13
CA LEU A 260 -2.51 -13.88 -0.86
C LEU A 260 -2.44 -12.38 -1.11
N ILE A 261 -2.08 -11.61 -0.07
CA ILE A 261 -1.86 -10.16 -0.15
C ILE A 261 -0.36 -9.90 -0.05
N LEU A 262 0.21 -9.20 -1.04
CA LEU A 262 1.60 -8.80 -1.04
C LEU A 262 1.69 -7.30 -0.71
N VAL A 263 2.18 -6.99 0.49
CA VAL A 263 2.20 -5.62 1.05
C VAL A 263 3.52 -4.96 0.69
N TYR A 264 3.48 -4.07 -0.29
CA TYR A 264 4.65 -3.34 -0.79
C TYR A 264 4.82 -1.99 -0.12
N ARG A 265 6.06 -1.50 -0.13
CA ARG A 265 6.45 -0.18 0.37
C ARG A 265 6.04 0.08 1.81
N ALA A 266 5.91 -0.97 2.59
CA ALA A 266 5.91 -0.90 4.04
C ALA A 266 7.30 -0.48 4.55
N SER A 267 7.40 0.04 5.79
CA SER A 267 8.66 0.55 6.35
C SER A 267 8.90 2.05 6.13
N ILE A 268 9.76 2.62 6.97
CA ILE A 268 10.29 4.00 6.80
C ILE A 268 11.12 4.19 5.52
N TYR A 269 11.61 3.11 4.94
CA TYR A 269 12.36 3.12 3.68
C TYR A 269 11.45 3.01 2.45
N GLY A 270 10.15 2.82 2.64
CA GLY A 270 9.15 2.78 1.58
C GLY A 270 8.87 4.17 0.98
N ASN A 271 7.60 4.53 0.88
CA ASN A 271 7.21 5.86 0.45
C ASN A 271 7.40 6.89 1.58
N LYS A 272 7.84 8.08 1.24
CA LYS A 272 8.18 9.16 2.18
C LYS A 272 7.22 10.35 2.12
N ASP A 273 6.19 10.27 1.31
CA ASP A 273 5.14 11.27 1.18
C ASP A 273 4.08 11.05 2.27
N MET A 274 3.59 12.13 2.87
CA MET A 274 2.60 12.09 3.96
C MET A 274 1.35 11.27 3.62
N THR A 275 0.94 11.26 2.37
CA THR A 275 -0.23 10.51 1.90
C THR A 275 0.05 9.04 1.55
N HIS A 276 1.33 8.62 1.65
CA HIS A 276 1.78 7.28 1.23
C HIS A 276 2.68 6.60 2.26
N LEU A 277 2.60 7.00 3.53
CA LEU A 277 3.41 6.42 4.60
C LEU A 277 3.13 4.92 4.77
N GLY A 278 4.20 4.14 4.94
CA GLY A 278 4.17 2.68 4.99
C GLY A 278 4.42 2.10 6.38
N PHE A 279 4.11 2.78 7.48
CA PHE A 279 4.40 2.24 8.82
C PHE A 279 3.17 1.75 9.60
N ASN A 280 1.95 1.88 9.06
CA ASN A 280 0.73 1.48 9.78
C ASN A 280 0.31 0.04 9.48
N ASP A 281 1.02 -0.65 8.59
CA ASP A 281 0.68 -1.98 8.13
C ASP A 281 0.72 -3.02 9.26
N ILE A 282 1.75 -2.97 10.14
CA ILE A 282 1.88 -3.91 11.26
C ILE A 282 0.71 -3.72 12.22
N THR A 283 0.42 -2.50 12.64
CA THR A 283 -0.67 -2.18 13.57
C THR A 283 -2.03 -2.52 13.00
N MET A 284 -2.23 -2.32 11.70
CA MET A 284 -3.47 -2.58 11.01
C MET A 284 -3.71 -4.08 10.81
N LEU A 285 -2.75 -4.79 10.20
CA LEU A 285 -2.96 -6.17 9.75
C LEU A 285 -2.71 -7.20 10.85
N SER A 286 -1.73 -6.97 11.73
CA SER A 286 -1.38 -7.97 12.75
C SER A 286 -2.42 -8.12 13.88
N ASN A 287 -3.47 -7.30 13.88
CA ASN A 287 -4.57 -7.37 14.82
C ASN A 287 -5.86 -7.95 14.21
N MET A 288 -5.85 -8.33 12.93
CA MET A 288 -7.00 -8.96 12.28
C MET A 288 -7.06 -10.45 12.63
N PRO A 289 -8.18 -10.96 13.16
CA PRO A 289 -8.34 -12.39 13.39
C PRO A 289 -8.22 -13.17 12.07
N ASN A 290 -7.68 -14.37 12.14
CA ASN A 290 -7.50 -15.31 11.01
C ASN A 290 -6.59 -14.82 9.88
N LEU A 291 -5.98 -13.65 9.97
CA LEU A 291 -4.98 -13.19 9.01
C LEU A 291 -3.58 -13.62 9.48
N MET A 292 -2.89 -14.41 8.66
CA MET A 292 -1.46 -14.65 8.85
C MET A 292 -0.68 -13.52 8.19
N TYR A 293 0.14 -12.79 8.97
CA TYR A 293 0.97 -11.72 8.44
C TYR A 293 2.44 -12.05 8.61
N LEU A 294 3.14 -12.22 7.48
CA LEU A 294 4.54 -12.64 7.41
C LEU A 294 5.44 -11.45 7.07
N ALA A 295 6.58 -11.36 7.74
CA ALA A 295 7.59 -10.30 7.54
C ALA A 295 8.97 -10.91 7.26
N PRO A 296 9.20 -11.46 6.05
CA PRO A 296 10.48 -12.02 5.66
C PRO A 296 11.59 -10.96 5.66
N THR A 297 12.82 -11.39 5.91
CA THR A 297 14.01 -10.54 6.03
C THR A 297 15.02 -10.75 4.91
N THR A 298 14.99 -11.91 4.25
CA THR A 298 15.88 -12.29 3.15
C THR A 298 15.11 -12.69 1.91
N VAL A 299 15.79 -12.79 0.78
CA VAL A 299 15.19 -13.25 -0.49
C VAL A 299 14.65 -14.67 -0.35
N GLU A 300 15.39 -15.57 0.28
CA GLU A 300 15.00 -16.96 0.45
C GLU A 300 13.75 -17.12 1.33
N GLU A 301 13.64 -16.33 2.42
CA GLU A 301 12.43 -16.29 3.23
C GLU A 301 11.24 -15.71 2.47
N LEU A 302 11.46 -14.67 1.67
CA LEU A 302 10.42 -14.07 0.84
C LEU A 302 9.89 -15.06 -0.20
N GLU A 303 10.78 -15.71 -0.94
CA GLU A 303 10.42 -16.73 -1.93
C GLU A 303 9.68 -17.92 -1.30
N SER A 304 10.15 -18.36 -0.14
CA SER A 304 9.50 -19.43 0.66
C SER A 304 8.11 -19.01 1.14
N SER A 305 7.97 -17.78 1.61
CA SER A 305 6.68 -17.23 2.07
C SER A 305 5.67 -17.10 0.94
N ILE A 306 6.11 -16.65 -0.25
CA ILE A 306 5.24 -16.55 -1.43
C ILE A 306 4.79 -17.95 -1.87
N ARG A 307 5.71 -18.91 -1.95
CA ARG A 307 5.38 -20.29 -2.28
C ARG A 307 4.38 -20.87 -1.28
N TYR A 308 4.63 -20.69 0.02
CA TYR A 308 3.70 -21.09 1.06
C TYR A 308 2.31 -20.45 0.86
N GLY A 309 2.24 -19.15 0.60
CA GLY A 309 0.98 -18.43 0.37
C GLY A 309 0.23 -18.85 -0.90
N VAL A 310 0.94 -19.37 -1.91
CA VAL A 310 0.31 -19.90 -3.15
C VAL A 310 -0.15 -21.35 -2.98
N GLU A 311 0.54 -22.16 -2.18
CA GLU A 311 0.28 -23.60 -2.04
C GLU A 311 -0.65 -23.97 -0.87
N HIS A 312 -0.68 -23.16 0.22
CA HIS A 312 -1.40 -23.49 1.47
C HIS A 312 -2.62 -22.61 1.67
N HIS A 313 -3.78 -23.23 1.80
CA HIS A 313 -5.05 -22.61 1.48
C HIS A 313 -6.15 -22.80 2.54
N ASN A 314 -5.93 -22.34 3.78
CA ASN A 314 -6.95 -22.44 4.82
C ASN A 314 -7.36 -21.10 5.44
N HIS A 315 -6.67 -20.00 5.09
CA HIS A 315 -6.88 -18.66 5.65
C HIS A 315 -6.16 -17.62 4.78
N PRO A 316 -6.54 -16.34 4.87
CA PRO A 316 -5.83 -15.27 4.16
C PRO A 316 -4.42 -15.08 4.72
N ILE A 317 -3.47 -14.85 3.80
CA ILE A 317 -2.07 -14.60 4.12
C ILE A 317 -1.67 -13.25 3.55
N ALA A 318 -1.04 -12.41 4.37
CA ALA A 318 -0.36 -11.19 3.94
C ALA A 318 1.15 -11.37 4.09
N ILE A 319 1.93 -10.88 3.13
CA ILE A 319 3.40 -10.90 3.16
C ILE A 319 3.90 -9.46 3.04
N ARG A 320 4.67 -9.01 4.01
CA ARG A 320 5.34 -7.72 4.02
C ARG A 320 6.59 -7.80 3.18
N ILE A 321 6.54 -7.23 1.98
CA ILE A 321 7.67 -7.26 1.05
C ILE A 321 8.80 -6.37 1.60
N PRO A 322 10.03 -6.89 1.77
CA PRO A 322 11.16 -6.10 2.23
C PRO A 322 11.46 -4.94 1.28
N VAL A 323 12.05 -3.87 1.79
CA VAL A 323 12.44 -2.69 1.01
C VAL A 323 13.96 -2.47 1.03
N GLY A 324 14.49 -1.83 0.01
CA GLY A 324 15.91 -1.60 -0.16
C GLY A 324 16.58 -2.60 -1.11
N SER A 325 17.89 -2.80 -0.93
CA SER A 325 18.62 -3.78 -1.71
C SER A 325 18.31 -5.20 -1.25
N PRO A 326 18.10 -6.16 -2.16
CA PRO A 326 17.85 -7.55 -1.78
C PRO A 326 19.00 -8.12 -0.94
N ILE A 327 18.63 -8.75 0.17
CA ILE A 327 19.56 -9.41 1.09
C ILE A 327 19.37 -10.92 0.93
N TYR A 328 20.47 -11.62 0.73
CA TYR A 328 20.52 -13.07 0.52
C TYR A 328 21.11 -13.75 1.77
N GLU A 329 20.66 -14.94 2.08
CA GLU A 329 21.26 -15.74 3.15
C GLU A 329 22.69 -16.18 2.77
N THR A 330 23.61 -16.06 3.73
CA THR A 330 25.04 -16.43 3.53
C THR A 330 25.33 -17.91 3.76
N SER A 331 24.38 -18.66 4.35
CA SER A 331 24.49 -20.10 4.61
C SER A 331 23.19 -20.78 4.17
N GLN A 332 23.30 -22.01 3.68
CA GLN A 332 22.14 -22.88 3.41
C GLN A 332 21.44 -23.23 4.74
N SER A 333 20.71 -22.29 5.31
CA SER A 333 19.75 -22.63 6.35
C SER A 333 18.59 -23.38 5.67
N ASN A 334 18.35 -24.63 6.10
CA ASN A 334 17.22 -25.41 5.65
C ASN A 334 15.92 -24.72 6.11
N THR A 335 15.45 -23.74 5.36
CA THR A 335 14.13 -23.09 5.57
C THR A 335 12.97 -24.00 5.18
N THR A 336 13.25 -25.17 4.63
CA THR A 336 12.27 -26.21 4.32
C THR A 336 11.88 -26.94 5.60
N GLY A 337 10.78 -26.49 6.25
CA GLY A 337 10.15 -27.25 7.34
C GLY A 337 10.01 -26.55 8.67
N CYS A 338 10.43 -25.30 8.83
CA CYS A 338 10.12 -24.55 10.04
C CYS A 338 8.63 -24.16 10.06
N PRO A 339 7.89 -24.36 11.16
CA PRO A 339 6.54 -23.84 11.27
C PRO A 339 6.57 -22.32 11.06
N VAL A 340 5.75 -21.82 10.15
CA VAL A 340 5.70 -20.39 9.78
C VAL A 340 5.42 -19.49 11.00
N THR A 341 4.85 -20.03 12.05
CA THR A 341 4.51 -19.34 13.30
C THR A 341 5.65 -19.31 14.34
N SER A 342 6.74 -20.07 14.14
CA SER A 342 7.87 -20.11 15.07
C SER A 342 8.86 -19.00 14.77
N CYS A 343 9.40 -18.38 15.83
CA CYS A 343 10.53 -17.46 15.71
C CYS A 343 11.83 -18.23 15.46
N ASN A 344 12.70 -17.67 14.64
CA ASN A 344 14.03 -18.23 14.41
C ASN A 344 15.04 -17.55 15.36
N ILE A 345 15.69 -18.34 16.24
CA ILE A 345 16.85 -17.88 17.02
C ILE A 345 18.08 -18.06 16.13
N THR A 346 18.61 -16.97 15.63
CA THR A 346 19.75 -16.96 14.69
C THR A 346 21.11 -16.85 15.40
N GLN A 347 21.09 -16.32 16.62
CA GLN A 347 22.24 -16.25 17.51
C GLN A 347 21.78 -16.52 18.94
N SER A 348 22.43 -17.46 19.62
CA SER A 348 22.19 -17.69 21.04
C SER A 348 23.15 -16.84 21.89
N GLY A 349 22.62 -16.25 22.94
CA GLY A 349 23.33 -15.46 23.93
C GLY A 349 22.66 -15.56 25.28
N ASN A 350 22.86 -14.58 26.15
CA ASN A 350 22.22 -14.50 27.45
C ASN A 350 21.95 -13.04 27.85
N THR A 351 21.23 -12.84 28.94
CA THR A 351 20.95 -11.53 29.54
C THR A 351 20.06 -10.63 28.71
N ILE A 352 20.38 -10.42 27.45
CA ILE A 352 19.67 -9.55 26.51
C ILE A 352 19.21 -10.37 25.29
N ALA A 353 17.93 -10.27 24.93
CA ALA A 353 17.42 -10.77 23.67
C ALA A 353 16.96 -9.60 22.78
N ILE A 354 17.28 -9.64 21.51
CA ILE A 354 16.85 -8.63 20.52
C ILE A 354 15.95 -9.29 19.52
N ILE A 355 14.71 -8.78 19.40
CA ILE A 355 13.69 -9.25 18.43
C ILE A 355 13.59 -8.22 17.32
N GLY A 356 14.09 -8.55 16.14
CA GLY A 356 14.05 -7.66 14.95
C GLY A 356 12.95 -8.06 13.99
N VAL A 357 12.04 -7.13 13.68
CA VAL A 357 10.89 -7.36 12.79
C VAL A 357 11.21 -6.95 11.36
N GLY A 358 11.02 -7.88 10.40
CA GLY A 358 11.19 -7.58 8.97
C GLY A 358 12.54 -6.93 8.66
N ASN A 359 12.55 -5.81 7.94
CA ASN A 359 13.80 -5.09 7.59
C ASN A 359 14.67 -4.74 8.81
N PHE A 360 14.06 -4.52 9.99
CA PHE A 360 14.81 -4.16 11.18
C PHE A 360 15.52 -5.32 11.86
N TYR A 361 15.35 -6.56 11.37
CA TYR A 361 16.18 -7.65 11.80
C TYR A 361 17.68 -7.41 11.52
N HIS A 362 18.03 -6.84 10.37
CA HIS A 362 19.44 -6.51 10.07
C HIS A 362 19.97 -5.43 10.99
N LYS A 363 19.14 -4.45 11.37
CA LYS A 363 19.48 -3.46 12.40
C LYS A 363 19.65 -4.10 13.78
N ALA A 364 18.89 -5.14 14.09
CA ALA A 364 19.07 -5.92 15.32
C ALA A 364 20.43 -6.65 15.36
N VAL A 365 20.89 -7.16 14.21
CA VAL A 365 22.24 -7.75 14.10
C VAL A 365 23.32 -6.72 14.35
N GLU A 366 23.22 -5.52 13.75
CA GLU A 366 24.16 -4.42 13.99
C GLU A 366 24.16 -3.96 15.46
N LEU A 367 22.98 -3.85 16.06
CA LEU A 367 22.82 -3.52 17.49
C LEU A 367 23.47 -4.59 18.40
N SER A 368 23.34 -5.87 18.07
CA SER A 368 23.98 -6.96 18.80
C SER A 368 25.50 -6.80 18.86
N HIS A 369 26.12 -6.42 17.74
CA HIS A 369 27.56 -6.12 17.71
C HIS A 369 27.90 -4.89 18.56
N ALA A 370 27.11 -3.82 18.47
CA ALA A 370 27.34 -2.61 19.26
C ALA A 370 27.22 -2.87 20.78
N ILE A 371 26.27 -3.70 21.20
CA ILE A 371 26.12 -4.12 22.62
C ILE A 371 27.34 -4.95 23.06
N HIS A 372 27.77 -5.91 22.24
CA HIS A 372 28.95 -6.71 22.55
C HIS A 372 30.20 -5.85 22.74
N ASP A 373 30.42 -4.90 21.84
CA ASP A 373 31.59 -4.01 21.89
C ASP A 373 31.55 -3.07 23.11
N ALA A 374 30.35 -2.59 23.49
CA ALA A 374 30.19 -1.62 24.57
C ALA A 374 30.21 -2.24 25.96
N ILE A 375 29.57 -3.41 26.17
CA ILE A 375 29.33 -4.00 27.51
C ILE A 375 29.69 -5.49 27.59
N HIS A 376 30.30 -6.07 26.58
CA HIS A 376 30.78 -7.47 26.49
C HIS A 376 29.69 -8.53 26.73
N ILE A 377 28.44 -8.22 26.44
CA ILE A 377 27.32 -9.16 26.42
C ILE A 377 27.03 -9.55 24.98
N SER A 378 26.88 -10.85 24.70
CA SER A 378 26.41 -11.36 23.42
C SER A 378 24.91 -11.59 23.49
N PRO A 379 24.07 -10.73 22.87
CA PRO A 379 22.62 -10.90 22.90
C PRO A 379 22.15 -12.13 22.12
N THR A 380 21.00 -12.66 22.51
CA THR A 380 20.24 -13.59 21.65
C THR A 380 19.55 -12.79 20.55
N LEU A 381 19.68 -13.23 19.30
CA LEU A 381 18.97 -12.63 18.14
C LEU A 381 17.76 -13.49 17.77
N VAL A 382 16.59 -12.86 17.75
CA VAL A 382 15.31 -13.51 17.43
C VAL A 382 14.70 -12.85 16.22
N LYS A 383 14.31 -13.67 15.25
CA LYS A 383 13.71 -13.27 13.99
C LYS A 383 12.29 -13.87 13.86
N PRO A 384 11.22 -13.11 14.15
CA PRO A 384 9.86 -13.57 13.91
C PRO A 384 9.56 -13.49 12.41
N LEU A 385 9.06 -14.56 11.81
CA LEU A 385 8.51 -14.54 10.45
C LEU A 385 7.04 -14.16 10.48
N CYS A 386 6.23 -14.80 11.34
CA CYS A 386 4.83 -14.43 11.54
C CYS A 386 4.72 -13.34 12.62
N ILE A 387 4.11 -12.20 12.25
CA ILE A 387 3.98 -11.05 13.15
C ILE A 387 2.52 -10.77 13.56
N SER A 388 1.56 -11.57 13.10
CA SER A 388 0.17 -11.53 13.59
C SER A 388 -0.06 -12.37 14.84
N SER A 389 0.87 -13.26 15.18
CA SER A 389 0.84 -14.08 16.40
C SER A 389 2.16 -14.01 17.16
N LEU A 390 2.16 -14.40 18.44
CA LEU A 390 3.35 -14.53 19.26
C LEU A 390 3.75 -16.00 19.35
N ASP A 391 5.03 -16.30 19.14
CA ASP A 391 5.63 -17.58 19.50
C ASP A 391 5.90 -17.63 21.01
N THR A 392 4.88 -18.06 21.75
CA THR A 392 4.93 -18.11 23.21
C THR A 392 5.97 -19.11 23.74
N ASP A 393 6.32 -20.14 22.99
CA ASP A 393 7.31 -21.12 23.40
C ASP A 393 8.72 -20.50 23.38
N THR A 394 9.08 -19.82 22.29
CA THR A 394 10.32 -19.05 22.22
C THR A 394 10.36 -17.94 23.29
N LEU A 395 9.27 -17.19 23.49
CA LEU A 395 9.23 -16.14 24.50
C LEU A 395 9.37 -16.68 25.94
N ASN A 396 8.78 -17.83 26.24
CA ASN A 396 8.97 -18.50 27.53
C ASN A 396 10.41 -18.99 27.70
N GLU A 397 11.04 -19.51 26.66
CA GLU A 397 12.43 -19.96 26.71
C GLU A 397 13.38 -18.80 27.06
N LEU A 398 13.16 -17.61 26.49
CA LEU A 398 13.94 -16.42 26.79
C LEU A 398 13.91 -16.04 28.29
N THR A 399 12.84 -16.33 29.03
CA THR A 399 12.75 -15.99 30.47
C THR A 399 13.73 -16.74 31.35
N LYS A 400 14.36 -17.81 30.85
CA LYS A 400 15.29 -18.63 31.66
C LYS A 400 16.64 -17.96 31.87
N ASP A 401 17.14 -17.30 30.84
CA ASP A 401 18.51 -16.78 30.79
C ASP A 401 18.60 -15.29 30.41
N HIS A 402 17.44 -14.62 30.25
CA HIS A 402 17.37 -13.21 29.87
C HIS A 402 16.54 -12.40 30.85
N ASN A 403 16.91 -11.14 31.06
CA ASN A 403 16.17 -10.17 31.86
C ASN A 403 15.81 -8.89 31.11
N ILE A 404 16.32 -8.73 29.88
CA ILE A 404 16.01 -7.63 28.99
C ILE A 404 15.60 -8.20 27.62
N VAL A 405 14.47 -7.74 27.10
CA VAL A 405 14.04 -7.97 25.71
C VAL A 405 13.94 -6.63 25.00
N ILE A 406 14.63 -6.51 23.87
CA ILE A 406 14.61 -5.33 22.99
C ILE A 406 13.82 -5.70 21.74
N THR A 407 12.83 -4.89 21.34
CA THR A 407 12.12 -5.07 20.07
C THR A 407 12.44 -3.91 19.14
N LEU A 408 12.76 -4.23 17.88
CA LEU A 408 13.00 -3.25 16.82
C LEU A 408 12.00 -3.50 15.70
N GLU A 409 11.17 -2.51 15.40
CA GLU A 409 10.22 -2.57 14.28
C GLU A 409 10.22 -1.26 13.47
N ASP A 410 10.10 -1.38 12.15
CA ASP A 410 10.01 -0.27 11.21
C ASP A 410 8.55 0.11 10.89
N GLY A 411 7.68 -0.11 11.84
CA GLY A 411 6.27 0.27 11.92
C GLY A 411 6.00 1.19 13.09
N GLU A 412 4.75 1.66 13.22
CA GLU A 412 4.32 2.42 14.39
C GLU A 412 4.49 1.60 15.67
N LEU A 413 5.07 2.21 16.69
CA LEU A 413 5.27 1.59 17.99
C LEU A 413 3.92 1.30 18.68
N GLU A 414 2.98 2.27 18.64
CA GLU A 414 1.66 2.11 19.23
C GLU A 414 0.82 1.06 18.47
N GLY A 415 0.45 -0.03 19.14
CA GLY A 415 -0.26 -1.17 18.55
C GLY A 415 0.63 -2.11 17.72
N GLY A 416 1.94 -1.86 17.68
CA GLY A 416 2.91 -2.67 16.96
C GLY A 416 3.24 -4.00 17.62
N TYR A 417 4.17 -4.73 17.01
CA TYR A 417 4.60 -6.04 17.49
C TYR A 417 5.31 -5.96 18.86
N GLY A 418 6.13 -4.93 19.08
CA GLY A 418 6.81 -4.69 20.34
C GLY A 418 5.86 -4.52 21.52
N GLN A 419 4.73 -3.83 21.34
CA GLN A 419 3.71 -3.70 22.38
C GLN A 419 3.04 -5.05 22.75
N LYS A 420 2.86 -5.94 21.77
CA LYS A 420 2.37 -7.31 22.06
C LYS A 420 3.37 -8.07 22.92
N ILE A 421 4.67 -7.96 22.64
CA ILE A 421 5.75 -8.53 23.44
C ILE A 421 5.76 -7.95 24.86
N ALA A 422 5.66 -6.62 25.00
CA ALA A 422 5.59 -5.97 26.31
C ALA A 422 4.36 -6.43 27.11
N SER A 423 3.21 -6.56 26.46
CA SER A 423 1.99 -7.08 27.10
C SER A 423 2.15 -8.53 27.56
N TYR A 424 2.83 -9.36 26.77
CA TYR A 424 3.11 -10.75 27.12
C TYR A 424 3.96 -10.85 28.39
N TYR A 425 5.03 -10.07 28.49
CA TYR A 425 5.93 -10.06 29.63
C TYR A 425 5.44 -9.22 30.84
N GLY A 426 4.35 -8.49 30.70
CA GLY A 426 3.88 -7.53 31.72
C GLY A 426 3.59 -8.09 33.11
N LYS A 427 3.53 -9.44 33.26
CA LYS A 427 3.39 -10.11 34.56
C LYS A 427 4.68 -10.81 35.03
N THR A 428 5.77 -10.61 34.35
CA THR A 428 7.08 -11.20 34.64
C THR A 428 8.06 -10.14 35.13
N SER A 429 9.28 -10.55 35.50
CA SER A 429 10.38 -9.62 35.79
C SER A 429 11.18 -9.18 34.55
N MET A 430 10.72 -9.53 33.37
CA MET A 430 11.38 -9.16 32.10
C MET A 430 11.24 -7.65 31.83
N ASN A 431 12.35 -6.96 31.65
CA ASN A 431 12.36 -5.60 31.16
C ASN A 431 12.22 -5.61 29.66
N VAL A 432 11.23 -4.87 29.11
CA VAL A 432 10.99 -4.80 27.67
C VAL A 432 11.23 -3.38 27.17
N LEU A 433 12.19 -3.23 26.28
CA LEU A 433 12.50 -1.98 25.58
C LEU A 433 11.97 -2.06 24.15
N ASN A 434 10.95 -1.27 23.85
CA ASN A 434 10.32 -1.26 22.54
C ASN A 434 10.74 -0.04 21.73
N TYR A 435 11.25 -0.27 20.53
CA TYR A 435 11.65 0.76 19.60
C TYR A 435 10.89 0.61 18.27
N GLY A 436 10.23 1.68 17.86
CA GLY A 436 9.43 1.77 16.65
C GLY A 436 9.18 3.23 16.31
N ILE A 437 8.35 3.49 15.33
CA ILE A 437 8.08 4.84 14.81
C ILE A 437 6.95 5.48 15.62
N SER A 438 7.14 6.73 16.05
CA SER A 438 6.11 7.48 16.77
C SER A 438 4.93 7.81 15.83
N LYS A 439 3.73 7.81 16.43
CA LYS A 439 2.46 8.05 15.77
C LYS A 439 2.31 9.52 15.37
N GLN A 440 2.82 9.86 14.20
CA GLN A 440 2.72 11.20 13.62
C GLN A 440 2.79 11.16 12.10
N PHE A 441 2.37 12.23 11.44
CA PHE A 441 2.53 12.39 10.01
C PHE A 441 3.93 12.91 9.69
N TYR A 442 4.67 12.13 8.91
CA TYR A 442 5.95 12.55 8.35
C TYR A 442 5.77 12.95 6.89
N ASP A 443 6.53 13.92 6.40
CA ASP A 443 6.49 14.32 4.98
C ASP A 443 7.90 14.52 4.44
N ARG A 444 8.22 13.88 3.32
CA ARG A 444 9.49 14.00 2.58
C ARG A 444 10.74 13.89 3.46
N TYR A 445 10.66 13.01 4.43
CA TYR A 445 11.66 12.85 5.47
C TYR A 445 12.93 12.12 4.97
N ASN A 446 14.05 12.34 5.67
CA ASN A 446 15.20 11.45 5.62
C ASN A 446 15.01 10.31 6.63
N PRO A 447 15.12 9.01 6.22
CA PRO A 447 14.99 7.90 7.16
C PRO A 447 15.89 7.99 8.39
N GLU A 448 17.14 8.41 8.24
CA GLU A 448 18.08 8.53 9.37
C GLU A 448 17.61 9.56 10.40
N ASP A 449 17.00 10.67 9.96
CA ASP A 449 16.44 11.66 10.88
C ASP A 449 15.26 11.10 11.66
N VAL A 450 14.42 10.27 11.01
CA VAL A 450 13.29 9.58 11.66
C VAL A 450 13.80 8.57 12.68
N LEU A 451 14.85 7.80 12.35
CA LEU A 451 15.46 6.87 13.29
C LEU A 451 15.97 7.59 14.55
N GLN A 452 16.69 8.69 14.36
CA GLN A 452 17.24 9.48 15.46
C GLN A 452 16.12 10.11 16.32
N GLN A 453 15.09 10.68 15.70
CA GLN A 453 13.95 11.29 16.40
C GLN A 453 13.16 10.27 17.24
N ASN A 454 13.19 9.00 16.84
CA ASN A 454 12.49 7.91 17.53
C ASN A 454 13.42 7.06 18.43
N HIS A 455 14.60 7.54 18.74
CA HIS A 455 15.59 6.84 19.59
C HIS A 455 15.96 5.44 19.07
N LEU A 456 15.88 5.24 17.76
CA LEU A 456 16.27 4.00 17.07
C LEU A 456 17.75 3.98 16.67
N ASP A 457 18.53 4.94 17.15
CA ASP A 457 19.99 4.92 17.06
C ASP A 457 20.62 4.14 18.23
N PHE A 458 21.76 3.52 17.99
CA PHE A 458 22.36 2.59 18.93
C PHE A 458 22.82 3.25 20.23
N LYS A 459 23.14 4.55 20.20
CA LYS A 459 23.57 5.27 21.39
C LYS A 459 22.47 5.35 22.43
N HIS A 460 21.28 5.79 22.02
CA HIS A 460 20.12 5.86 22.92
C HIS A 460 19.74 4.48 23.46
N ILE A 461 19.77 3.44 22.62
CA ILE A 461 19.45 2.08 23.04
C ILE A 461 20.47 1.57 24.08
N LEU A 462 21.76 1.85 23.89
CA LEU A 462 22.80 1.48 24.87
C LEU A 462 22.64 2.23 26.17
N ASP A 463 22.32 3.51 26.16
CA ASP A 463 22.05 4.32 27.35
C ASP A 463 20.84 3.76 28.12
N ASP A 464 19.76 3.36 27.43
CA ASP A 464 18.58 2.74 28.08
C ASP A 464 18.90 1.38 28.71
N ILE A 465 19.74 0.56 28.06
CA ILE A 465 20.20 -0.73 28.65
C ILE A 465 20.98 -0.48 29.92
N GLN A 466 21.89 0.49 29.92
CA GLN A 466 22.68 0.82 31.13
C GLN A 466 21.81 1.31 32.28
N ASN A 467 20.79 2.13 31.99
CA ASN A 467 19.85 2.63 33.00
C ASN A 467 19.01 1.54 33.67
N ILE A 468 18.79 0.39 33.02
CA ILE A 468 18.07 -0.75 33.59
C ILE A 468 19.01 -1.62 34.48
N GLN A 469 20.29 -1.67 34.15
CA GLN A 469 21.27 -2.48 34.88
C GLN A 469 21.75 -1.85 36.22
N HIS A 470 21.46 -0.59 36.45
CA HIS A 470 21.69 0.16 37.66
C HIS A 470 20.42 0.30 38.49
#